data_3d68fa869ef39981bb089eabe903d00f
#
_entry.id   3d68fa869ef39981bb089eabe903d00f
#
_cell.length_a   1.000
_cell.length_b   1.000
_cell.length_c   1.000
_cell.angle_alpha   90.00
_cell.angle_beta   90.00
_cell.angle_gamma   90.00
#
_symmetry.space_group_name_H-M   'P 1'
#
loop_
_entity.id
_entity.type
_entity.pdbx_description
1 polymer ?
#
loop_
_entity_poly.entity_id
_entity_poly.type
_entity_poly.pdbx_seq_one_letter_code
_entity_poly.pdbx_strand_id
1 'polypeptide(L)'
;MKKLTALIALAVTVAVTAVAAAPARTNEAQLNIVQTAQQAGTFKTLLALATKAGLADDLATGELTVLAPTDAAFKRVPKSTLRAVQKNPKLLKRVLLYHVISGKAPSSTVVTLKSAKTLAGPSVKIRVTGNRVFVNNARVTKVDIAASNGIIHVINRVLIPPKS
;
A
#
# COMPACT_ATOMS: atom_id res chain seq x y z
N MET A 1 9.28 -74.20 38.40
CA MET A 1 9.06 -72.85 38.89
C MET A 1 9.37 -71.88 37.76
N LYS A 2 8.42 -71.49 37.14
CA LYS A 2 8.64 -70.64 36.01
C LYS A 2 8.46 -69.22 36.42
N LYS A 3 9.50 -68.47 36.41
CA LYS A 3 9.43 -67.07 36.63
C LYS A 3 9.12 -66.38 35.32
N LEU A 4 7.93 -65.98 35.22
CA LEU A 4 7.53 -65.12 34.14
C LEU A 4 8.07 -63.70 34.44
N THR A 5 9.16 -63.41 33.87
CA THR A 5 9.61 -62.06 33.80
C THR A 5 8.75 -61.34 32.75
N ALA A 6 7.76 -60.73 33.22
CA ALA A 6 7.03 -59.84 32.37
C ALA A 6 7.95 -58.67 32.00
N LEU A 7 8.46 -58.69 30.82
CA LEU A 7 9.09 -57.55 30.23
C LEU A 7 7.98 -56.58 29.91
N ILE A 8 7.80 -55.65 30.80
CA ILE A 8 7.02 -54.49 30.50
C ILE A 8 7.86 -53.66 29.54
N ALA A 9 7.61 -53.88 28.28
CA ALA A 9 8.07 -52.94 27.29
C ALA A 9 7.33 -51.65 27.56
N LEU A 10 8.01 -50.79 28.27
CA LEU A 10 7.58 -49.40 28.39
C LEU A 10 7.73 -48.78 26.99
N ALA A 11 6.70 -48.86 26.21
CA ALA A 11 6.59 -48.06 25.03
C ALA A 11 6.52 -46.62 25.51
N VAL A 12 7.65 -45.98 25.57
CA VAL A 12 7.72 -44.56 25.62
C VAL A 12 7.21 -44.07 24.26
N THR A 13 5.95 -43.95 24.15
CA THR A 13 5.38 -43.12 23.12
C THR A 13 5.84 -41.69 23.43
N VAL A 14 6.96 -41.33 22.87
CA VAL A 14 7.28 -39.95 22.70
C VAL A 14 6.17 -39.40 21.81
N ALA A 15 5.15 -38.89 22.44
CA ALA A 15 4.27 -37.98 21.76
C ALA A 15 5.14 -36.81 21.35
N VAL A 16 5.69 -36.91 20.17
CA VAL A 16 6.12 -35.73 19.47
C VAL A 16 4.84 -34.92 19.27
N THR A 17 4.51 -34.11 20.27
CA THR A 17 3.68 -33.00 20.01
C THR A 17 4.42 -32.23 18.92
N ALA A 18 4.03 -32.49 17.69
CA ALA A 18 4.32 -31.55 16.66
C ALA A 18 3.74 -30.23 17.20
N VAL A 19 4.60 -29.44 17.80
CA VAL A 19 4.34 -28.04 17.92
C VAL A 19 4.14 -27.64 16.47
N ALA A 20 2.90 -27.50 16.06
CA ALA A 20 2.62 -26.75 14.89
C ALA A 20 3.29 -25.40 15.16
N ALA A 21 4.49 -25.28 14.66
CA ALA A 21 5.09 -23.99 14.57
C ALA A 21 4.01 -23.17 13.89
N ALA A 22 3.36 -22.28 14.66
CA ALA A 22 2.67 -21.16 14.06
C ALA A 22 3.59 -20.73 12.92
N PRO A 23 3.11 -20.65 11.67
CA PRO A 23 4.00 -20.28 10.59
C PRO A 23 4.83 -19.16 11.15
N ALA A 24 6.12 -19.37 11.27
CA ALA A 24 7.00 -18.33 11.66
C ALA A 24 6.55 -17.21 10.75
N ARG A 25 5.97 -16.19 11.31
CA ARG A 25 5.82 -14.96 10.55
C ARG A 25 7.24 -14.73 10.14
N THR A 26 7.54 -15.23 8.95
CA THR A 26 8.77 -14.87 8.31
C THR A 26 8.78 -13.39 8.55
N ASN A 27 9.77 -12.92 9.24
CA ASN A 27 10.12 -11.54 9.24
C ASN A 27 10.48 -11.28 7.76
N GLU A 28 9.46 -11.39 6.92
CA GLU A 28 9.43 -10.67 5.67
C GLU A 28 9.57 -9.27 6.17
N ALA A 29 10.80 -8.76 6.07
CA ALA A 29 11.10 -7.40 6.38
C ALA A 29 10.01 -6.63 5.67
N GLN A 30 9.02 -6.17 6.44
CA GLN A 30 7.77 -5.68 5.86
C GLN A 30 8.19 -4.64 4.84
N LEU A 31 7.91 -4.91 3.59
CA LEU A 31 8.31 -4.05 2.50
C LEU A 31 7.70 -2.68 2.72
N ASN A 32 8.49 -1.65 2.56
CA ASN A 32 7.98 -0.29 2.61
C ASN A 32 7.06 -0.01 1.40
N ILE A 33 6.39 1.13 1.40
CA ILE A 33 5.44 1.51 0.35
C ILE A 33 6.06 1.40 -1.05
N VAL A 34 7.32 1.83 -1.21
CA VAL A 34 8.02 1.79 -2.49
C VAL A 34 8.28 0.35 -2.95
N GLN A 35 8.78 -0.48 -2.07
CA GLN A 35 9.06 -1.89 -2.35
C GLN A 35 7.78 -2.69 -2.61
N THR A 36 6.73 -2.44 -1.83
CA THR A 36 5.41 -3.05 -2.05
C THR A 36 4.84 -2.67 -3.41
N ALA A 37 4.98 -1.42 -3.82
CA ALA A 37 4.56 -0.96 -5.12
C ALA A 37 5.40 -1.56 -6.27
N GLN A 38 6.69 -1.77 -6.05
CA GLN A 38 7.58 -2.46 -7.00
C GLN A 38 7.15 -3.91 -7.22
N GLN A 39 6.87 -4.64 -6.15
CA GLN A 39 6.41 -6.03 -6.24
C GLN A 39 5.06 -6.16 -6.96
N ALA A 40 4.16 -5.22 -6.75
CA ALA A 40 2.86 -5.24 -7.42
C ALA A 40 2.96 -5.10 -8.96
N GLY A 41 4.04 -4.54 -9.47
CA GLY A 41 4.35 -4.45 -10.90
C GLY A 41 3.45 -3.53 -11.73
N THR A 42 2.40 -2.97 -11.14
CA THR A 42 1.40 -2.13 -11.82
C THR A 42 1.61 -0.64 -11.62
N PHE A 43 2.67 -0.25 -10.91
CA PHE A 43 2.96 1.14 -10.53
C PHE A 43 4.30 1.64 -11.08
N LYS A 44 4.75 1.09 -12.19
CA LYS A 44 6.04 1.43 -12.79
C LYS A 44 6.17 2.93 -13.09
N THR A 45 5.13 3.50 -13.70
CA THR A 45 5.09 4.93 -14.01
C THR A 45 5.11 5.79 -12.75
N LEU A 46 4.34 5.43 -11.73
CA LEU A 46 4.32 6.14 -10.45
C LEU A 46 5.70 6.15 -9.80
N LEU A 47 6.34 4.99 -9.72
CA LEU A 47 7.67 4.84 -9.13
C LEU A 47 8.74 5.62 -9.88
N ALA A 48 8.72 5.56 -11.21
CA ALA A 48 9.64 6.34 -12.04
C ALA A 48 9.49 7.86 -11.80
N LEU A 49 8.26 8.33 -11.68
CA LEU A 49 7.97 9.74 -11.39
C LEU A 49 8.35 10.12 -9.96
N ALA A 50 8.13 9.26 -8.98
CA ALA A 50 8.52 9.47 -7.60
C ALA A 50 10.05 9.56 -7.44
N THR A 51 10.78 8.67 -8.10
CA THR A 51 12.25 8.71 -8.14
C THR A 51 12.75 9.99 -8.82
N LYS A 52 12.14 10.35 -9.96
CA LYS A 52 12.49 11.60 -10.68
C LYS A 52 12.22 12.86 -9.84
N ALA A 53 11.19 12.83 -8.99
CA ALA A 53 10.86 13.93 -8.09
C ALA A 53 11.69 13.95 -6.80
N GLY A 54 12.52 12.92 -6.56
CA GLY A 54 13.29 12.77 -5.32
C GLY A 54 12.42 12.45 -4.10
N LEU A 55 11.25 11.86 -4.29
CA LEU A 55 10.31 11.54 -3.21
C LEU A 55 10.34 10.05 -2.79
N ALA A 56 11.16 9.24 -3.43
CA ALA A 56 11.23 7.81 -3.13
C ALA A 56 11.61 7.55 -1.67
N ASP A 57 12.55 8.30 -1.14
CA ASP A 57 12.99 8.19 0.27
C ASP A 57 11.93 8.69 1.24
N ASP A 58 11.29 9.82 0.92
CA ASP A 58 10.18 10.37 1.74
C ASP A 58 9.02 9.37 1.82
N LEU A 59 8.71 8.68 0.73
CA LEU A 59 7.68 7.65 0.68
C LEU A 59 8.10 6.35 1.38
N ALA A 60 9.39 6.13 1.55
CA ALA A 60 9.93 4.94 2.19
C ALA A 60 10.02 5.05 3.72
N THR A 61 10.03 6.24 4.28
CA THR A 61 10.35 6.48 5.69
C THR A 61 9.20 7.02 6.55
N GLY A 62 8.22 7.71 5.95
CA GLY A 62 7.10 8.31 6.68
C GLY A 62 5.92 7.36 6.88
N GLU A 63 5.13 7.56 7.94
CA GLU A 63 3.82 6.92 8.06
C GLU A 63 2.83 7.62 7.11
N LEU A 64 2.50 6.94 6.02
CA LEU A 64 1.77 7.54 4.92
C LEU A 64 0.68 6.61 4.38
N THR A 65 -0.35 7.23 3.84
CA THR A 65 -1.34 6.54 3.01
C THR A 65 -1.17 7.03 1.57
N VAL A 66 -0.84 6.12 0.68
CA VAL A 66 -0.60 6.43 -0.73
C VAL A 66 -1.79 6.02 -1.58
N LEU A 67 -2.33 6.98 -2.31
CA LEU A 67 -3.32 6.73 -3.35
C LEU A 67 -2.56 6.44 -4.65
N ALA A 68 -2.29 5.16 -4.91
CA ALA A 68 -1.44 4.74 -6.02
C ALA A 68 -2.23 4.56 -7.32
N PRO A 69 -2.07 5.46 -8.30
CA PRO A 69 -2.64 5.26 -9.62
C PRO A 69 -1.86 4.19 -10.38
N THR A 70 -2.58 3.28 -11.03
CA THR A 70 -1.98 2.24 -11.86
C THR A 70 -1.40 2.83 -13.15
N ASP A 71 -0.56 2.06 -13.85
CA ASP A 71 -0.06 2.45 -15.17
C ASP A 71 -1.20 2.71 -16.17
N ALA A 72 -2.30 1.95 -16.06
CA ALA A 72 -3.52 2.20 -16.83
C ALA A 72 -4.18 3.54 -16.48
N ALA A 73 -4.09 3.99 -15.22
CA ALA A 73 -4.56 5.30 -14.82
C ALA A 73 -3.76 6.44 -15.49
N PHE A 74 -2.45 6.28 -15.59
CA PHE A 74 -1.59 7.23 -16.32
C PHE A 74 -1.91 7.31 -17.81
N LYS A 75 -2.29 6.20 -18.43
CA LYS A 75 -2.72 6.17 -19.84
C LYS A 75 -3.98 7.00 -20.10
N ARG A 76 -4.80 7.21 -19.10
CA ARG A 76 -6.01 8.04 -19.17
C ARG A 76 -5.74 9.53 -19.01
N VAL A 77 -4.56 9.90 -18.55
CA VAL A 77 -4.15 11.31 -18.45
C VAL A 77 -3.83 11.84 -19.85
N PRO A 78 -4.34 13.02 -20.22
CA PRO A 78 -3.96 13.64 -21.48
C PRO A 78 -2.43 13.76 -21.59
N LYS A 79 -1.87 13.37 -22.73
CA LYS A 79 -0.41 13.40 -22.95
C LYS A 79 0.20 14.79 -22.73
N SER A 80 -0.56 15.84 -23.05
CA SER A 80 -0.16 17.23 -22.79
C SER A 80 0.01 17.51 -21.30
N THR A 81 -0.93 17.08 -20.48
CA THR A 81 -0.88 17.23 -19.01
C THR A 81 0.28 16.42 -18.43
N LEU A 82 0.43 15.19 -18.85
CA LEU A 82 1.53 14.32 -18.38
C LEU A 82 2.90 14.92 -18.72
N ARG A 83 3.07 15.43 -19.96
CA ARG A 83 4.29 16.12 -20.36
C ARG A 83 4.55 17.40 -19.55
N ALA A 84 3.51 18.19 -19.31
CA ALA A 84 3.62 19.40 -18.49
C ALA A 84 4.08 19.09 -17.06
N VAL A 85 3.52 18.04 -16.46
CA VAL A 85 3.92 17.57 -15.13
C VAL A 85 5.37 17.07 -15.13
N GLN A 86 5.76 16.29 -16.13
CA GLN A 86 7.12 15.75 -16.23
C GLN A 86 8.19 16.81 -16.50
N LYS A 87 7.84 17.89 -17.22
CA LYS A 87 8.75 19.01 -17.52
C LYS A 87 8.93 19.97 -16.35
N ASN A 88 7.95 20.01 -15.46
CA ASN A 88 7.99 20.93 -14.32
C ASN A 88 8.17 20.14 -13.01
N PRO A 89 9.40 20.11 -12.43
CA PRO A 89 9.68 19.32 -11.23
C PRO A 89 8.86 19.79 -10.02
N LYS A 90 8.53 21.07 -9.91
CA LYS A 90 7.67 21.56 -8.83
C LYS A 90 6.25 21.05 -8.96
N LEU A 91 5.72 21.03 -10.18
CA LEU A 91 4.37 20.49 -10.45
C LEU A 91 4.35 18.99 -10.26
N LEU A 92 5.39 18.28 -10.70
CA LEU A 92 5.53 16.84 -10.51
C LEU A 92 5.51 16.48 -9.02
N LYS A 93 6.33 17.15 -8.21
CA LYS A 93 6.37 16.97 -6.77
C LYS A 93 5.00 17.22 -6.13
N ARG A 94 4.34 18.32 -6.52
CA ARG A 94 3.00 18.68 -6.02
C ARG A 94 1.95 17.62 -6.38
N VAL A 95 1.94 17.12 -7.61
CA VAL A 95 1.03 16.06 -8.06
C VAL A 95 1.26 14.79 -7.26
N LEU A 96 2.50 14.38 -7.06
CA LEU A 96 2.83 13.19 -6.27
C LEU A 96 2.43 13.34 -4.81
N LEU A 97 2.72 14.47 -4.18
CA LEU A 97 2.32 14.76 -2.80
C LEU A 97 0.78 14.86 -2.65
N TYR A 98 0.08 15.21 -3.73
CA TYR A 98 -1.38 15.21 -3.75
C TYR A 98 -1.99 13.80 -3.72
N HIS A 99 -1.20 12.78 -4.05
CA HIS A 99 -1.57 11.37 -3.90
C HIS A 99 -1.19 10.77 -2.54
N VAL A 100 -0.59 11.56 -1.67
CA VAL A 100 -0.11 11.09 -0.36
C VAL A 100 -0.88 11.79 0.75
N ILE A 101 -1.47 10.99 1.62
CA ILE A 101 -2.15 11.44 2.82
C ILE A 101 -1.24 11.17 4.01
N SER A 102 -1.13 12.14 4.92
CA SER A 102 -0.37 11.97 6.17
C SER A 102 -1.04 10.97 7.08
N GLY A 103 -0.26 10.07 7.65
CA GLY A 103 -0.72 9.03 8.56
C GLY A 103 -1.25 7.78 7.87
N LYS A 104 -1.48 6.74 8.66
CA LYS A 104 -2.08 5.49 8.18
C LYS A 104 -3.62 5.61 8.22
N ALA A 105 -4.25 5.63 7.06
CA ALA A 105 -5.69 5.66 6.93
C ALA A 105 -6.19 4.36 6.24
N PRO A 106 -6.54 3.33 7.03
CA PRO A 106 -7.16 2.13 6.48
C PRO A 106 -8.52 2.45 5.85
N SER A 107 -9.02 1.57 5.01
CA SER A 107 -10.29 1.77 4.30
C SER A 107 -11.44 2.06 5.26
N SER A 108 -11.47 1.42 6.41
CA SER A 108 -12.46 1.68 7.47
C SER A 108 -12.49 3.14 7.93
N THR A 109 -11.33 3.76 8.01
CA THR A 109 -11.20 5.19 8.35
C THR A 109 -11.54 6.07 7.13
N VAL A 110 -11.01 5.71 5.96
CA VAL A 110 -11.22 6.48 4.73
C VAL A 110 -12.70 6.62 4.38
N VAL A 111 -13.48 5.55 4.55
CA VAL A 111 -14.92 5.58 4.22
C VAL A 111 -15.75 6.45 5.17
N THR A 112 -15.24 6.75 6.35
CA THR A 112 -15.91 7.65 7.31
C THR A 112 -15.56 9.12 7.07
N LEU A 113 -14.48 9.38 6.33
CA LEU A 113 -14.02 10.73 6.03
C LEU A 113 -14.72 11.28 4.78
N LYS A 114 -15.13 12.52 4.84
CA LYS A 114 -15.62 13.27 3.66
C LYS A 114 -14.49 13.88 2.83
N SER A 115 -13.35 14.10 3.47
CA SER A 115 -12.14 14.62 2.85
C SER A 115 -10.91 14.22 3.64
N ALA A 116 -9.78 14.17 2.97
CA ALA A 116 -8.49 13.90 3.59
C ALA A 116 -7.47 14.94 3.13
N LYS A 117 -6.67 15.45 4.06
CA LYS A 117 -5.62 16.40 3.75
C LYS A 117 -4.43 15.68 3.15
N THR A 118 -3.95 16.18 2.03
CA THR A 118 -2.75 15.63 1.36
C THR A 118 -1.49 16.39 1.78
N LEU A 119 -0.33 15.78 1.53
CA LEU A 119 0.96 16.44 1.75
C LEU A 119 1.21 17.62 0.80
N ALA A 120 0.47 17.72 -0.29
CA ALA A 120 0.52 18.86 -1.19
C ALA A 120 -0.18 20.12 -0.63
N GLY A 121 -0.95 19.98 0.43
CA GLY A 121 -1.75 21.06 1.06
C GLY A 121 -3.26 20.94 0.78
N PRO A 122 -3.70 20.92 -0.46
CA PRO A 122 -5.13 20.74 -0.77
C PRO A 122 -5.65 19.39 -0.32
N SER A 123 -6.90 19.35 0.14
CA SER A 123 -7.57 18.09 0.51
C SER A 123 -8.18 17.40 -0.70
N VAL A 124 -8.24 16.07 -0.65
CA VAL A 124 -9.02 15.27 -1.59
C VAL A 124 -10.39 15.00 -1.00
N LYS A 125 -11.42 15.03 -1.84
CA LYS A 125 -12.79 14.69 -1.43
C LYS A 125 -12.97 13.18 -1.51
N ILE A 126 -13.53 12.60 -0.46
CA ILE A 126 -13.85 11.18 -0.39
C ILE A 126 -15.36 11.04 -0.48
N ARG A 127 -15.80 10.16 -1.35
CA ARG A 127 -17.21 9.84 -1.53
C ARG A 127 -17.39 8.34 -1.58
N VAL A 128 -18.34 7.85 -0.81
CA VAL A 128 -18.72 6.43 -0.82
C VAL A 128 -20.09 6.33 -1.48
N THR A 129 -20.21 5.45 -2.45
CA THR A 129 -21.46 5.16 -3.16
C THR A 129 -21.64 3.65 -3.21
N GLY A 130 -22.53 3.10 -2.39
CA GLY A 130 -22.64 1.66 -2.19
C GLY A 130 -21.30 1.08 -1.70
N ASN A 131 -20.79 0.06 -2.39
CA ASN A 131 -19.51 -0.57 -2.09
C ASN A 131 -18.32 0.07 -2.81
N ARG A 132 -18.48 1.26 -3.35
CA ARG A 132 -17.45 1.94 -4.15
C ARG A 132 -16.98 3.18 -3.43
N VAL A 133 -15.66 3.30 -3.31
CA VAL A 133 -15.00 4.49 -2.76
C VAL A 133 -14.42 5.30 -3.90
N PHE A 134 -14.66 6.59 -3.86
CA PHE A 134 -14.12 7.55 -4.83
C PHE A 134 -13.29 8.60 -4.07
N VAL A 135 -12.15 8.91 -4.62
CA VAL A 135 -11.31 10.02 -4.18
C VAL A 135 -11.27 11.04 -5.31
N ASN A 136 -11.94 12.18 -5.12
CA ASN A 136 -12.25 13.11 -6.20
C ASN A 136 -12.97 12.40 -7.36
N ASN A 137 -12.31 12.29 -8.51
CA ASN A 137 -12.83 11.62 -9.70
C ASN A 137 -12.25 10.20 -9.90
N ALA A 138 -11.38 9.75 -9.01
CA ALA A 138 -10.76 8.44 -9.08
C ALA A 138 -11.54 7.42 -8.24
N ARG A 139 -11.77 6.25 -8.82
CA ARG A 139 -12.33 5.13 -8.08
C ARG A 139 -11.21 4.35 -7.42
N VAL A 140 -11.37 4.03 -6.16
CA VAL A 140 -10.50 3.08 -5.46
C VAL A 140 -10.86 1.67 -5.90
N THR A 141 -9.88 0.96 -6.47
CA THR A 141 -10.06 -0.40 -7.00
C THR A 141 -9.57 -1.47 -6.06
N LYS A 142 -8.54 -1.15 -5.27
CA LYS A 142 -8.00 -1.99 -4.21
C LYS A 142 -7.74 -1.14 -2.98
N VAL A 143 -8.01 -1.67 -1.82
CA VAL A 143 -7.82 -1.02 -0.53
C VAL A 143 -6.88 -1.84 0.36
N ASP A 144 -6.33 -1.19 1.39
CA ASP A 144 -5.63 -1.84 2.49
C ASP A 144 -4.46 -2.73 2.08
N ILE A 145 -3.69 -2.34 1.06
CA ILE A 145 -2.41 -2.96 0.78
C ILE A 145 -1.44 -2.46 1.85
N ALA A 146 -1.13 -3.33 2.80
CA ALA A 146 -0.25 -3.01 3.91
C ALA A 146 1.21 -2.90 3.47
N ALA A 147 1.89 -1.88 3.97
CA ALA A 147 3.33 -1.72 3.88
C ALA A 147 3.88 -1.44 5.29
N SER A 148 5.19 -1.61 5.49
CA SER A 148 5.81 -1.41 6.81
C SER A 148 5.58 -0.01 7.37
N ASN A 149 5.57 0.98 6.50
CA ASN A 149 5.45 2.40 6.86
C ASN A 149 4.13 3.03 6.42
N GLY A 150 3.13 2.26 6.01
CA GLY A 150 1.86 2.84 5.61
C GLY A 150 0.91 1.89 4.92
N ILE A 151 -0.04 2.48 4.21
CA ILE A 151 -1.10 1.78 3.49
C ILE A 151 -1.17 2.32 2.07
N ILE A 152 -1.39 1.43 1.11
CA ILE A 152 -1.58 1.77 -0.28
C ILE A 152 -3.03 1.47 -0.69
N HIS A 153 -3.69 2.46 -1.24
CA HIS A 153 -4.99 2.31 -1.91
C HIS A 153 -4.80 2.52 -3.41
N VAL A 154 -5.24 1.56 -4.20
CA VAL A 154 -5.09 1.60 -5.65
C VAL A 154 -6.25 2.37 -6.26
N ILE A 155 -5.94 3.35 -7.08
CA ILE A 155 -6.93 4.16 -7.80
C ILE A 155 -6.79 4.02 -9.32
N ASN A 156 -7.88 4.22 -10.02
CA ASN A 156 -7.95 4.03 -11.47
C ASN A 156 -7.76 5.31 -12.29
N ARG A 157 -7.47 6.43 -11.62
CA ARG A 157 -7.18 7.73 -12.25
C ARG A 157 -6.13 8.47 -11.46
N VAL A 158 -5.34 9.27 -12.16
CA VAL A 158 -4.37 10.18 -11.54
C VAL A 158 -5.12 11.40 -10.99
N LEU A 159 -4.81 11.78 -9.74
CA LEU A 159 -5.33 12.97 -9.10
C LEU A 159 -4.50 14.19 -9.54
N ILE A 160 -5.16 15.18 -10.05
CA ILE A 160 -4.51 16.44 -10.46
C ILE A 160 -4.92 17.50 -9.44
N PRO A 161 -3.96 18.12 -8.74
CA PRO A 161 -4.28 19.18 -7.80
C PRO A 161 -4.86 20.39 -8.53
N PRO A 162 -5.76 21.14 -7.88
CA PRO A 162 -6.28 22.36 -8.46
C PRO A 162 -5.13 23.37 -8.70
N LYS A 163 -5.29 24.18 -9.74
CA LYS A 163 -4.36 25.28 -9.98
C LYS A 163 -4.53 26.28 -8.82
N SER A 164 -3.43 26.60 -8.17
CA SER A 164 -3.37 27.68 -7.17
C SER A 164 -3.18 29.00 -7.86
#